data_1363e21291419e8bb27b93c7744ad8ce
#
_entry.id   1363e21291419e8bb27b93c7744ad8ce
#
_cell.length_a   1.000
_cell.length_b   1.000
_cell.length_c   1.000
_cell.angle_alpha   90.00
_cell.angle_beta   90.00
_cell.angle_gamma   90.00
#
_symmetry.space_group_name_H-M   'P 1'
#
loop_
_entity.id
_entity.type
_entity.pdbx_description
1 polymer ?
#
loop_
_entity_poly.entity_id
_entity_poly.type
_entity_poly.pdbx_seq_one_letter_code
_entity_poly.pdbx_strand_id
1 'polypeptide(L)'
;MHLSRALGVVLCLSVYASVSQAADVTGSQDFANLPRPTDAEIVDYRPAAELERIYPMGSIRKISGQLRFDGQVSSRGNASSVTYELPPERSADEAFTAAREALQKQNAQLLFWCQARDCGESSLWANEVFSNSRLYGADSGQAYLLLRLAAPDNDTLVALYSITRGNRRAYLHVEQFQASAPLGEVLPTSATLLRELKSSGDLNLPMLTGAPAEPWITLLSRGLNLDSTLRVTLSGAQNDAWREALVSKGVRAARLEAGSVKTSGLTLELIR
;
A
#
# COMPACT_ATOMS: atom_id res chain seq x y z
N MET A 1 84.64 9.02 -18.88
CA MET A 1 83.53 8.07 -18.77
C MET A 1 82.47 8.68 -17.93
N HIS A 2 81.44 9.31 -18.54
CA HIS A 2 80.29 9.89 -17.85
C HIS A 2 79.05 9.03 -18.14
N LEU A 3 78.52 8.36 -17.13
CA LEU A 3 77.25 7.63 -17.22
C LEU A 3 76.10 8.58 -16.83
N SER A 4 75.31 8.96 -17.82
CA SER A 4 74.05 9.68 -17.58
C SER A 4 72.93 8.68 -17.21
N ARG A 5 72.40 8.80 -16.01
CA ARG A 5 71.15 8.06 -15.57
C ARG A 5 69.97 8.89 -15.98
N ALA A 6 69.17 8.39 -16.93
CA ALA A 6 67.85 8.93 -17.25
C ALA A 6 66.82 8.40 -16.23
N LEU A 7 66.20 9.31 -15.51
CA LEU A 7 65.08 9.02 -14.57
C LEU A 7 63.75 9.12 -15.33
N GLY A 8 63.14 7.99 -15.61
CA GLY A 8 61.82 7.92 -16.22
C GLY A 8 60.73 8.19 -15.18
N VAL A 9 60.00 9.30 -15.31
CA VAL A 9 58.82 9.58 -14.52
C VAL A 9 57.63 8.90 -15.17
N VAL A 10 57.07 7.86 -14.49
CA VAL A 10 55.80 7.23 -14.88
C VAL A 10 54.67 8.03 -14.30
N LEU A 11 53.94 8.76 -15.17
CA LEU A 11 52.75 9.50 -14.80
C LEU A 11 51.54 8.57 -14.78
N CYS A 12 51.15 8.10 -13.58
CA CYS A 12 49.90 7.34 -13.40
C CYS A 12 48.70 8.31 -13.51
N LEU A 13 47.99 8.29 -14.64
CA LEU A 13 46.69 8.92 -14.78
C LEU A 13 45.62 8.09 -14.03
N SER A 14 45.23 8.55 -12.85
CA SER A 14 44.09 8.02 -12.13
C SER A 14 42.80 8.49 -12.80
N VAL A 15 42.13 7.63 -13.55
CA VAL A 15 40.81 7.90 -14.10
C VAL A 15 39.81 7.75 -12.94
N TYR A 16 39.37 8.86 -12.37
CA TYR A 16 38.23 8.88 -11.47
C TYR A 16 36.96 8.65 -12.30
N ALA A 17 36.42 7.44 -12.28
CA ALA A 17 35.06 7.18 -12.77
C ALA A 17 34.08 7.89 -11.82
N SER A 18 33.56 9.04 -12.24
CA SER A 18 32.45 9.69 -11.57
C SER A 18 31.24 8.78 -11.71
N VAL A 19 30.87 8.09 -10.64
CA VAL A 19 29.57 7.44 -10.55
C VAL A 19 28.54 8.57 -10.53
N SER A 20 27.87 8.79 -11.66
CA SER A 20 26.74 9.70 -11.74
C SER A 20 25.62 9.05 -10.92
N GLN A 21 25.50 9.42 -9.65
CA GLN A 21 24.24 9.19 -8.92
C GLN A 21 23.21 10.10 -9.59
N ALA A 22 22.17 9.50 -10.16
CA ALA A 22 21.02 10.27 -10.59
C ALA A 22 20.45 10.98 -9.35
N ALA A 23 20.18 12.27 -9.49
CA ALA A 23 19.75 13.09 -8.37
C ALA A 23 18.22 13.14 -8.33
N ASP A 24 17.67 13.16 -7.13
CA ASP A 24 16.24 13.41 -6.89
C ASP A 24 15.77 14.67 -7.63
N VAL A 25 14.50 14.70 -7.98
CA VAL A 25 13.84 15.91 -8.51
C VAL A 25 14.05 17.06 -7.52
N THR A 26 14.56 18.18 -8.03
CA THR A 26 14.87 19.37 -7.21
C THR A 26 13.65 19.82 -6.40
N GLY A 27 13.83 20.00 -5.09
CA GLY A 27 12.77 20.43 -4.17
C GLY A 27 11.83 19.31 -3.73
N SER A 28 12.08 18.06 -4.14
CA SER A 28 11.30 16.92 -3.65
C SER A 28 11.58 16.61 -2.18
N GLN A 29 10.60 16.02 -1.52
CA GLN A 29 10.67 15.62 -0.12
C GLN A 29 10.01 14.27 0.07
N ASP A 30 10.56 13.45 0.96
CA ASP A 30 9.94 12.20 1.39
C ASP A 30 8.77 12.47 2.36
N PHE A 31 7.87 11.52 2.46
CA PHE A 31 6.85 11.52 3.52
C PHE A 31 7.46 11.06 4.84
N ALA A 32 7.27 11.83 5.91
CA ALA A 32 7.85 11.55 7.21
C ALA A 32 7.38 10.22 7.83
N ASN A 33 6.18 9.77 7.48
CA ASN A 33 5.57 8.54 7.97
C ASN A 33 5.90 7.30 7.12
N LEU A 34 6.68 7.46 6.04
CA LEU A 34 7.03 6.37 5.15
C LEU A 34 8.53 6.37 4.83
N PRO A 35 9.27 5.31 5.18
CA PRO A 35 10.68 5.22 4.82
C PRO A 35 10.85 5.12 3.30
N ARG A 36 11.82 5.88 2.75
CA ARG A 36 12.22 5.75 1.35
C ARG A 36 12.70 4.33 1.08
N PRO A 37 12.32 3.71 -0.06
CA PRO A 37 12.95 2.46 -0.47
C PRO A 37 14.46 2.65 -0.64
N THR A 38 15.24 1.68 -0.21
CA THR A 38 16.71 1.75 -0.25
C THR A 38 17.22 2.01 -1.66
N ASP A 39 18.11 2.99 -1.79
CA ASP A 39 18.76 3.41 -3.04
C ASP A 39 17.77 3.86 -4.15
N ALA A 40 16.51 4.17 -3.79
CA ALA A 40 15.54 4.70 -4.73
C ALA A 40 15.72 6.20 -4.97
N GLU A 41 15.39 6.64 -6.18
CA GLU A 41 15.46 8.04 -6.61
C GLU A 41 14.06 8.61 -6.79
N ILE A 42 13.85 9.86 -6.38
CA ILE A 42 12.59 10.57 -6.65
C ILE A 42 12.62 11.08 -8.10
N VAL A 43 11.78 10.48 -8.94
CA VAL A 43 11.70 10.81 -10.39
C VAL A 43 10.47 11.64 -10.77
N ASP A 44 9.52 11.79 -9.84
CA ASP A 44 8.35 12.67 -9.94
C ASP A 44 7.94 13.12 -8.54
N TYR A 45 7.64 14.40 -8.39
CA TYR A 45 7.22 15.01 -7.13
C TYR A 45 6.15 16.06 -7.38
N ARG A 46 5.08 15.99 -6.64
CA ARG A 46 4.03 17.01 -6.66
C ARG A 46 3.83 17.52 -5.24
N PRO A 47 4.11 18.81 -5.00
CA PRO A 47 3.86 19.42 -3.70
C PRO A 47 2.37 19.45 -3.39
N ALA A 48 2.04 19.64 -2.12
CA ALA A 48 0.66 19.69 -1.66
C ALA A 48 -0.15 20.76 -2.43
N ALA A 49 -1.26 20.34 -3.00
CA ALA A 49 -2.20 21.21 -3.72
C ALA A 49 -3.64 20.78 -3.41
N GLU A 50 -4.53 21.76 -3.35
CA GLU A 50 -5.95 21.49 -3.12
C GLU A 50 -6.58 20.91 -4.38
N LEU A 51 -7.11 19.68 -4.26
CA LEU A 51 -7.69 18.91 -5.36
C LEU A 51 -8.94 18.19 -4.89
N GLU A 52 -9.84 17.90 -5.82
CA GLU A 52 -10.84 16.85 -5.64
C GLU A 52 -10.22 15.51 -6.06
N ARG A 53 -10.26 14.53 -5.18
CA ARG A 53 -9.68 13.20 -5.44
C ARG A 53 -10.71 12.10 -5.33
N ILE A 54 -10.60 11.14 -6.23
CA ILE A 54 -11.37 9.89 -6.23
C ILE A 54 -10.37 8.75 -6.12
N TYR A 55 -10.45 7.99 -5.04
CA TYR A 55 -9.65 6.79 -4.81
C TYR A 55 -10.50 5.55 -5.04
N PRO A 56 -10.27 4.79 -6.11
CA PRO A 56 -11.00 3.55 -6.38
C PRO A 56 -10.78 2.51 -5.27
N MET A 57 -11.87 1.82 -4.91
CA MET A 57 -11.89 0.67 -4.00
C MET A 57 -12.46 -0.55 -4.74
N GLY A 58 -11.89 -0.85 -5.89
CA GLY A 58 -12.27 -1.93 -6.76
C GLY A 58 -11.34 -2.02 -7.97
N SER A 59 -11.46 -3.10 -8.74
CA SER A 59 -10.81 -3.24 -10.05
C SER A 59 -11.29 -2.14 -10.98
N ILE A 60 -10.34 -1.44 -11.62
CA ILE A 60 -10.71 -0.35 -12.54
C ILE A 60 -10.77 -0.82 -13.97
N ARG A 61 -11.79 -0.33 -14.69
CA ARG A 61 -12.02 -0.58 -16.11
C ARG A 61 -12.68 0.63 -16.76
N LYS A 62 -12.59 0.73 -18.08
CA LYS A 62 -13.27 1.78 -18.84
C LYS A 62 -14.43 1.19 -19.63
N ILE A 63 -15.65 1.65 -19.35
CA ILE A 63 -16.86 1.24 -20.05
C ILE A 63 -17.52 2.46 -20.65
N SER A 64 -17.72 2.48 -21.95
CA SER A 64 -18.30 3.63 -22.68
C SER A 64 -17.58 4.95 -22.38
N GLY A 65 -16.24 4.91 -22.30
CA GLY A 65 -15.40 6.09 -22.02
C GLY A 65 -15.35 6.54 -20.57
N GLN A 66 -16.08 5.92 -19.66
CA GLN A 66 -16.12 6.26 -18.24
C GLN A 66 -15.41 5.23 -17.38
N LEU A 67 -14.65 5.68 -16.38
CA LEU A 67 -14.08 4.80 -15.35
C LEU A 67 -15.20 4.12 -14.55
N ARG A 68 -15.03 2.82 -14.29
CA ARG A 68 -15.91 2.01 -13.47
C ARG A 68 -15.10 1.23 -12.44
N PHE A 69 -15.59 1.21 -11.23
CA PHE A 69 -15.07 0.46 -10.09
C PHE A 69 -16.21 0.21 -9.09
N ASP A 70 -16.04 -0.78 -8.20
CA ASP A 70 -17.12 -1.24 -7.31
C ASP A 70 -17.36 -0.29 -6.11
N GLY A 71 -16.34 0.45 -5.69
CA GLY A 71 -16.40 1.42 -4.60
C GLY A 71 -15.35 2.51 -4.74
N GLN A 72 -15.50 3.58 -3.99
CA GLN A 72 -14.55 4.70 -3.99
C GLN A 72 -14.58 5.48 -2.68
N VAL A 73 -13.49 6.18 -2.38
CA VAL A 73 -13.48 7.33 -1.48
C VAL A 73 -13.33 8.58 -2.35
N SER A 74 -14.22 9.53 -2.16
CA SER A 74 -14.19 10.81 -2.89
C SER A 74 -14.21 11.95 -1.89
N SER A 75 -13.27 12.88 -2.01
CA SER A 75 -13.19 14.05 -1.12
C SER A 75 -12.38 15.17 -1.76
N ARG A 76 -12.54 16.38 -1.24
CA ARG A 76 -11.71 17.54 -1.54
C ARG A 76 -10.69 17.72 -0.43
N GLY A 77 -9.45 18.07 -0.77
CA GLY A 77 -8.37 18.24 0.19
C GLY A 77 -7.04 18.51 -0.44
N ASN A 78 -5.98 18.47 0.35
CA ASN A 78 -4.61 18.67 -0.10
C ASN A 78 -3.97 17.33 -0.45
N ALA A 79 -3.62 17.14 -1.72
CA ALA A 79 -2.89 15.99 -2.21
C ALA A 79 -1.42 16.35 -2.49
N SER A 80 -0.50 15.50 -2.07
CA SER A 80 0.92 15.54 -2.44
C SER A 80 1.38 14.16 -2.85
N SER A 81 2.32 14.05 -3.80
CA SER A 81 2.78 12.74 -4.24
C SER A 81 4.26 12.69 -4.57
N VAL A 82 4.83 11.50 -4.40
CA VAL A 82 6.22 11.15 -4.74
C VAL A 82 6.21 9.87 -5.55
N THR A 83 6.99 9.83 -6.62
CA THR A 83 7.27 8.60 -7.36
C THR A 83 8.74 8.26 -7.26
N TYR A 84 9.02 7.11 -6.70
CA TYR A 84 10.36 6.55 -6.63
C TYR A 84 10.61 5.63 -7.82
N GLU A 85 11.75 5.78 -8.47
CA GLU A 85 12.34 4.74 -9.33
C GLU A 85 13.24 3.87 -8.47
N LEU A 86 13.04 2.57 -8.53
CA LEU A 86 13.80 1.60 -7.75
C LEU A 86 15.05 1.18 -8.54
N PRO A 87 16.18 0.90 -7.87
CA PRO A 87 17.33 0.34 -8.53
C PRO A 87 17.03 -1.03 -9.14
N PRO A 88 17.78 -1.48 -10.18
CA PRO A 88 17.47 -2.69 -10.95
C PRO A 88 17.37 -3.99 -10.14
N GLU A 89 18.05 -4.04 -8.99
CA GLU A 89 18.06 -5.21 -8.08
C GLU A 89 16.88 -5.23 -7.10
N ARG A 90 16.04 -4.18 -7.07
CA ARG A 90 14.88 -4.09 -6.19
C ARG A 90 13.58 -4.32 -6.95
N SER A 91 12.71 -5.10 -6.36
CA SER A 91 11.38 -5.33 -6.96
C SER A 91 10.36 -4.29 -6.51
N ALA A 92 9.42 -3.96 -7.40
CA ALA A 92 8.28 -3.11 -7.08
C ALA A 92 7.40 -3.71 -5.97
N ASP A 93 7.28 -5.04 -5.95
CA ASP A 93 6.45 -5.76 -4.97
C ASP A 93 7.09 -5.74 -3.56
N GLU A 94 8.41 -5.89 -3.46
CA GLU A 94 9.13 -5.76 -2.17
C GLU A 94 9.00 -4.34 -1.60
N ALA A 95 9.19 -3.31 -2.43
CA ALA A 95 9.06 -1.93 -2.00
C ALA A 95 7.61 -1.60 -1.57
N PHE A 96 6.63 -2.10 -2.31
CA PHE A 96 5.21 -1.97 -1.98
C PHE A 96 4.87 -2.65 -0.65
N THR A 97 5.34 -3.88 -0.44
CA THR A 97 5.12 -4.64 0.79
C THR A 97 5.74 -3.93 1.99
N ALA A 98 7.00 -3.47 1.87
CA ALA A 98 7.67 -2.74 2.94
C ALA A 98 6.95 -1.43 3.30
N ALA A 99 6.47 -0.68 2.30
CA ALA A 99 5.70 0.53 2.51
C ALA A 99 4.35 0.26 3.20
N ARG A 100 3.62 -0.78 2.77
CA ARG A 100 2.39 -1.23 3.41
C ARG A 100 2.60 -1.58 4.87
N GLU A 101 3.58 -2.42 5.17
CA GLU A 101 3.88 -2.85 6.53
C GLU A 101 4.31 -1.70 7.44
N ALA A 102 5.08 -0.74 6.91
CA ALA A 102 5.49 0.45 7.66
C ALA A 102 4.30 1.30 8.10
N LEU A 103 3.30 1.47 7.22
CA LEU A 103 2.07 2.21 7.54
C LEU A 103 1.16 1.42 8.50
N GLN A 104 1.05 0.10 8.31
CA GLN A 104 0.25 -0.75 9.21
C GLN A 104 0.83 -0.82 10.63
N LYS A 105 2.16 -0.80 10.79
CA LYS A 105 2.81 -0.67 12.10
C LYS A 105 2.46 0.63 12.84
N GLN A 106 2.01 1.64 12.11
CA GLN A 106 1.48 2.90 12.65
C GLN A 106 -0.06 2.86 12.83
N ASN A 107 -0.66 1.68 12.82
CA ASN A 107 -2.10 1.42 12.93
C ASN A 107 -2.94 2.05 11.81
N ALA A 108 -2.37 2.29 10.62
CA ALA A 108 -3.13 2.73 9.47
C ALA A 108 -4.17 1.66 9.08
N GLN A 109 -5.41 2.08 8.86
CA GLN A 109 -6.50 1.21 8.47
C GLN A 109 -6.43 0.89 6.98
N LEU A 110 -6.34 -0.39 6.65
CA LEU A 110 -6.40 -0.86 5.27
C LEU A 110 -7.85 -0.74 4.74
N LEU A 111 -8.04 0.01 3.65
CA LEU A 111 -9.35 0.21 3.02
C LEU A 111 -9.51 -0.66 1.78
N PHE A 112 -8.51 -0.67 0.91
CA PHE A 112 -8.54 -1.47 -0.31
C PHE A 112 -7.14 -1.92 -0.71
N TRP A 113 -7.03 -3.13 -1.26
CA TRP A 113 -5.79 -3.69 -1.80
C TRP A 113 -6.08 -4.64 -2.96
N CYS A 114 -5.40 -4.42 -4.06
CA CYS A 114 -5.37 -5.32 -5.21
C CYS A 114 -3.94 -5.58 -5.69
N GLN A 115 -3.75 -6.67 -6.42
CA GLN A 115 -2.48 -7.02 -7.06
C GLN A 115 -2.70 -7.55 -8.46
N ALA A 116 -1.74 -7.33 -9.33
CA ALA A 116 -1.75 -7.80 -10.71
C ALA A 116 -3.07 -7.44 -11.44
N ARG A 117 -3.65 -8.39 -12.16
CA ARG A 117 -4.88 -8.20 -12.94
C ARG A 117 -6.12 -7.93 -12.11
N ASP A 118 -6.10 -8.23 -10.81
CA ASP A 118 -7.20 -7.89 -9.90
C ASP A 118 -7.37 -6.37 -9.74
N CYS A 119 -6.31 -5.58 -10.03
CA CYS A 119 -6.39 -4.13 -10.05
C CYS A 119 -7.06 -3.55 -11.31
N GLY A 120 -7.25 -4.36 -12.36
CA GLY A 120 -7.74 -3.91 -13.66
C GLY A 120 -6.60 -3.39 -14.54
N GLU A 121 -6.89 -2.39 -15.38
CA GLU A 121 -5.96 -1.89 -16.40
C GLU A 121 -4.94 -0.90 -15.81
N SER A 122 -3.64 -1.20 -15.88
CA SER A 122 -2.56 -0.33 -15.38
C SER A 122 -2.52 1.03 -16.07
N SER A 123 -2.94 1.10 -17.33
CA SER A 123 -3.06 2.35 -18.08
C SER A 123 -4.04 3.33 -17.44
N LEU A 124 -5.12 2.84 -16.83
CA LEU A 124 -6.12 3.66 -16.17
C LEU A 124 -5.61 4.20 -14.82
N TRP A 125 -4.87 3.37 -14.07
CA TRP A 125 -4.18 3.85 -12.86
C TRP A 125 -3.20 4.96 -13.19
N ALA A 126 -2.34 4.74 -14.19
CA ALA A 126 -1.32 5.71 -14.58
C ALA A 126 -1.92 7.04 -15.08
N ASN A 127 -2.90 6.98 -15.97
CA ASN A 127 -3.35 8.17 -16.70
C ASN A 127 -4.57 8.85 -16.07
N GLU A 128 -5.54 8.06 -15.57
CA GLU A 128 -6.81 8.61 -15.07
C GLU A 128 -6.78 8.84 -13.55
N VAL A 129 -6.16 7.92 -12.77
CA VAL A 129 -6.11 8.03 -11.30
C VAL A 129 -4.96 8.92 -10.86
N PHE A 130 -3.72 8.61 -11.26
CA PHE A 130 -2.54 9.33 -10.79
C PHE A 130 -2.02 10.40 -11.75
N SER A 131 -2.55 10.46 -13.00
CA SER A 131 -2.07 11.38 -14.04
C SER A 131 -0.54 11.36 -14.20
N ASN A 132 0.07 10.17 -14.11
CA ASN A 132 1.50 9.93 -14.17
C ASN A 132 1.81 8.76 -15.12
N SER A 133 2.17 9.06 -16.35
CA SER A 133 2.46 8.06 -17.39
C SER A 133 3.66 7.16 -17.10
N ARG A 134 4.53 7.53 -16.14
CA ARG A 134 5.63 6.66 -15.66
C ARG A 134 5.10 5.39 -15.03
N LEU A 135 3.89 5.43 -14.48
CA LEU A 135 3.23 4.32 -13.79
C LEU A 135 2.53 3.32 -14.74
N TYR A 136 2.61 3.53 -16.05
CA TYR A 136 2.06 2.57 -17.02
C TYR A 136 3.02 1.38 -17.23
N GLY A 137 2.48 0.17 -17.12
CA GLY A 137 3.22 -1.09 -17.33
C GLY A 137 2.28 -2.26 -17.62
N ALA A 138 2.77 -3.47 -17.45
CA ALA A 138 1.94 -4.66 -17.59
C ALA A 138 0.97 -4.80 -16.40
N ASP A 139 -0.29 -5.17 -16.66
CA ASP A 139 -1.30 -5.36 -15.60
C ASP A 139 -0.90 -6.43 -14.58
N SER A 140 -0.05 -7.38 -14.97
CA SER A 140 0.49 -8.40 -14.08
C SER A 140 1.58 -7.90 -13.13
N GLY A 141 2.17 -6.74 -13.39
CA GLY A 141 3.28 -6.18 -12.62
C GLY A 141 2.90 -4.99 -11.73
N GLN A 142 1.62 -4.84 -11.39
CA GLN A 142 1.11 -3.74 -10.59
C GLN A 142 0.55 -4.19 -9.24
N ALA A 143 0.54 -3.28 -8.27
CA ALA A 143 -0.23 -3.39 -7.04
C ALA A 143 -0.73 -2.01 -6.61
N TYR A 144 -1.91 -1.96 -6.02
CA TYR A 144 -2.50 -0.72 -5.48
C TYR A 144 -3.06 -0.97 -4.08
N LEU A 145 -2.89 0.01 -3.22
CA LEU A 145 -3.34 0.00 -1.84
C LEU A 145 -3.88 1.37 -1.47
N LEU A 146 -4.98 1.40 -0.72
CA LEU A 146 -5.51 2.59 -0.08
C LEU A 146 -5.59 2.34 1.42
N LEU A 147 -4.96 3.22 2.20
CA LEU A 147 -5.00 3.22 3.66
C LEU A 147 -5.55 4.55 4.17
N ARG A 148 -6.09 4.50 5.37
CA ARG A 148 -6.44 5.65 6.19
C ARG A 148 -5.52 5.69 7.40
N LEU A 149 -4.88 6.83 7.68
CA LEU A 149 -4.02 6.95 8.86
C LEU A 149 -4.82 6.83 10.15
N ALA A 150 -4.13 6.46 11.23
CA ALA A 150 -4.72 6.43 12.56
C ALA A 150 -4.92 7.85 13.12
N ALA A 151 -5.77 7.98 14.13
CA ALA A 151 -5.90 9.24 14.85
C ALA A 151 -4.54 9.71 15.41
N PRO A 152 -4.24 11.04 15.42
CA PRO A 152 -5.17 12.13 15.10
C PRO A 152 -5.35 12.41 13.59
N ASP A 153 -4.57 11.77 12.72
CA ASP A 153 -4.52 12.05 11.27
C ASP A 153 -5.55 11.24 10.47
N ASN A 154 -6.64 10.85 11.11
CA ASN A 154 -7.64 9.94 10.54
C ASN A 154 -8.48 10.52 9.38
N ASP A 155 -8.26 11.77 8.99
CA ASP A 155 -8.77 12.35 7.76
C ASP A 155 -7.71 12.40 6.64
N THR A 156 -6.63 11.63 6.81
CA THR A 156 -5.57 11.45 5.82
C THR A 156 -5.65 10.07 5.19
N LEU A 157 -5.66 10.04 3.86
CA LEU A 157 -5.53 8.84 3.06
C LEU A 157 -4.10 8.73 2.52
N VAL A 158 -3.60 7.50 2.42
CA VAL A 158 -2.35 7.18 1.71
C VAL A 158 -2.66 6.16 0.63
N ALA A 159 -2.38 6.53 -0.61
CA ALA A 159 -2.47 5.65 -1.75
C ALA A 159 -1.05 5.20 -2.14
N LEU A 160 -0.83 3.89 -2.20
CA LEU A 160 0.39 3.29 -2.73
C LEU A 160 0.07 2.64 -4.07
N TYR A 161 0.95 2.85 -5.05
CA TYR A 161 0.88 2.12 -6.31
C TYR A 161 2.28 1.70 -6.73
N SER A 162 2.46 0.44 -7.04
CA SER A 162 3.71 -0.08 -7.57
C SER A 162 3.51 -0.68 -8.95
N ILE A 163 4.55 -0.59 -9.79
CA ILE A 163 4.53 -1.12 -11.15
C ILE A 163 5.94 -1.50 -11.62
N THR A 164 6.05 -2.63 -12.28
CA THR A 164 7.21 -2.98 -13.10
C THR A 164 6.86 -2.83 -14.57
N ARG A 165 7.59 -1.94 -15.27
CA ARG A 165 7.37 -1.65 -16.69
C ARG A 165 7.99 -2.71 -17.59
N GLY A 166 7.60 -2.71 -18.86
CA GLY A 166 8.15 -3.64 -19.87
C GLY A 166 9.66 -3.52 -20.08
N ASN A 167 10.27 -2.38 -19.78
CA ASN A 167 11.71 -2.16 -19.79
C ASN A 167 12.41 -2.56 -18.48
N ARG A 168 11.71 -3.25 -17.58
CA ARG A 168 12.14 -3.71 -16.25
C ARG A 168 12.39 -2.62 -15.22
N ARG A 169 12.10 -1.35 -15.52
CA ARG A 169 12.13 -0.31 -14.50
C ARG A 169 10.97 -0.50 -13.54
N ALA A 170 11.27 -0.45 -12.25
CA ALA A 170 10.32 -0.62 -11.17
C ALA A 170 10.07 0.73 -10.46
N TYR A 171 8.81 1.00 -10.14
CA TYR A 171 8.40 2.25 -9.49
C TYR A 171 7.52 1.97 -8.29
N LEU A 172 7.67 2.81 -7.26
CA LEU A 172 6.72 2.96 -6.17
C LEU A 172 6.22 4.40 -6.16
N HIS A 173 4.92 4.57 -6.31
CA HIS A 173 4.23 5.84 -6.18
C HIS A 173 3.50 5.90 -4.85
N VAL A 174 3.63 7.03 -4.17
CA VAL A 174 2.96 7.33 -2.90
C VAL A 174 2.23 8.65 -3.07
N GLU A 175 0.94 8.67 -2.78
CA GLU A 175 0.17 9.90 -2.68
C GLU A 175 -0.43 9.98 -1.28
N GLN A 176 -0.21 11.09 -0.60
CA GLN A 176 -0.85 11.42 0.67
C GLN A 176 -1.88 12.52 0.44
N PHE A 177 -3.08 12.30 0.95
CA PHE A 177 -4.22 13.20 0.79
C PHE A 177 -4.83 13.52 2.15
N GLN A 178 -4.78 14.81 2.52
CA GLN A 178 -5.43 15.32 3.71
C GLN A 178 -6.79 15.91 3.30
N ALA A 179 -7.88 15.27 3.72
CA ALA A 179 -9.23 15.78 3.45
C ALA A 179 -9.50 17.11 4.15
N SER A 180 -10.21 18.02 3.47
CA SER A 180 -10.60 19.32 4.04
C SER A 180 -11.82 19.23 4.97
N ALA A 181 -12.52 18.09 4.97
CA ALA A 181 -13.63 17.78 5.84
C ALA A 181 -13.51 16.33 6.34
N PRO A 182 -14.12 15.98 7.49
CA PRO A 182 -14.07 14.64 8.01
C PRO A 182 -14.54 13.59 6.98
N LEU A 183 -13.75 12.54 6.81
CA LEU A 183 -14.06 11.43 5.87
C LEU A 183 -15.24 10.56 6.34
N GLY A 184 -15.65 10.69 7.61
CA GLY A 184 -16.66 9.81 8.19
C GLY A 184 -16.18 8.36 8.31
N GLU A 185 -17.13 7.43 8.38
CA GLU A 185 -16.83 6.00 8.40
C GLU A 185 -16.55 5.51 6.97
N VAL A 186 -15.34 5.02 6.73
CA VAL A 186 -14.96 4.34 5.48
C VAL A 186 -14.59 2.91 5.82
N LEU A 187 -15.32 1.96 5.24
CA LEU A 187 -15.13 0.54 5.50
C LEU A 187 -14.29 -0.09 4.39
N PRO A 188 -13.41 -1.06 4.73
CA PRO A 188 -12.68 -1.85 3.73
C PRO A 188 -13.61 -2.76 2.92
N THR A 189 -13.07 -3.35 1.85
CA THR A 189 -13.80 -4.42 1.15
C THR A 189 -13.54 -5.77 1.79
N SER A 190 -14.52 -6.68 1.74
CA SER A 190 -14.37 -8.04 2.27
C SER A 190 -13.23 -8.82 1.60
N ALA A 191 -13.01 -8.59 0.30
CA ALA A 191 -11.92 -9.20 -0.46
C ALA A 191 -10.54 -8.69 0.01
N THR A 192 -10.45 -7.41 0.38
CA THR A 192 -9.23 -6.81 0.95
C THR A 192 -8.87 -7.44 2.30
N LEU A 193 -9.85 -7.60 3.20
CA LEU A 193 -9.64 -8.23 4.50
C LEU A 193 -9.15 -9.68 4.34
N LEU A 194 -9.74 -10.44 3.40
CA LEU A 194 -9.31 -11.79 3.10
C LEU A 194 -7.88 -11.83 2.54
N ARG A 195 -7.56 -10.91 1.62
CA ARG A 195 -6.21 -10.82 1.02
C ARG A 195 -5.16 -10.52 2.08
N GLU A 196 -5.43 -9.57 2.97
CA GLU A 196 -4.54 -9.25 4.09
C GLU A 196 -4.31 -10.46 4.98
N LEU A 197 -5.38 -11.10 5.44
CA LEU A 197 -5.31 -12.29 6.28
C LEU A 197 -4.48 -13.42 5.64
N LYS A 198 -4.63 -13.64 4.34
CA LYS A 198 -3.86 -14.67 3.61
C LYS A 198 -2.40 -14.29 3.39
N SER A 199 -2.12 -13.02 3.18
CA SER A 199 -0.77 -12.52 2.88
C SER A 199 0.11 -12.44 4.12
N SER A 200 -0.43 -11.86 5.20
CA SER A 200 0.30 -11.62 6.45
C SER A 200 0.20 -12.81 7.42
N GLY A 201 -0.87 -13.60 7.30
CA GLY A 201 -1.24 -14.63 8.28
C GLY A 201 -2.10 -14.09 9.42
N ASP A 202 -2.24 -12.78 9.51
CA ASP A 202 -3.06 -12.10 10.50
C ASP A 202 -3.79 -10.89 9.89
N LEU A 203 -4.84 -10.46 10.58
CA LEU A 203 -5.61 -9.24 10.28
C LEU A 203 -5.80 -8.50 11.60
N ASN A 204 -5.10 -7.38 11.75
CA ASN A 204 -5.18 -6.55 12.94
C ASN A 204 -6.12 -5.36 12.73
N LEU A 205 -7.14 -5.24 13.58
CA LEU A 205 -8.18 -4.20 13.54
C LEU A 205 -8.20 -3.45 14.89
N PRO A 206 -7.21 -2.58 15.16
CA PRO A 206 -7.02 -1.96 16.46
C PRO A 206 -8.16 -1.01 16.85
N MET A 207 -8.94 -0.54 15.87
CA MET A 207 -10.10 0.34 16.10
C MET A 207 -11.32 -0.41 16.65
N LEU A 208 -11.38 -1.74 16.56
CA LEU A 208 -12.51 -2.54 17.01
C LEU A 208 -12.37 -2.95 18.49
N THR A 209 -12.42 -1.98 19.37
CA THR A 209 -12.24 -2.17 20.82
C THR A 209 -13.55 -2.44 21.57
N GLY A 210 -14.70 -2.11 20.98
CA GLY A 210 -16.02 -2.23 21.57
C GLY A 210 -16.76 -3.51 21.16
N ALA A 211 -18.07 -3.54 21.48
CA ALA A 211 -18.96 -4.61 21.04
C ALA A 211 -19.01 -4.71 19.49
N PRO A 212 -19.23 -5.91 18.94
CA PRO A 212 -19.34 -6.12 17.50
C PRO A 212 -20.38 -5.21 16.86
N ALA A 213 -19.94 -4.37 15.91
CA ALA A 213 -20.82 -3.49 15.14
C ALA A 213 -21.27 -4.19 13.84
N GLU A 214 -22.55 -4.04 13.48
CA GLU A 214 -23.17 -4.73 12.35
C GLU A 214 -22.43 -4.57 11.01
N PRO A 215 -21.92 -3.38 10.62
CA PRO A 215 -21.16 -3.23 9.37
C PRO A 215 -19.91 -4.12 9.35
N TRP A 216 -19.18 -4.19 10.46
CA TRP A 216 -17.97 -5.00 10.58
C TRP A 216 -18.26 -6.50 10.68
N ILE A 217 -19.34 -6.90 11.37
CA ILE A 217 -19.78 -8.30 11.40
C ILE A 217 -20.07 -8.77 9.97
N THR A 218 -20.82 -7.97 9.22
CA THR A 218 -21.14 -8.26 7.81
C THR A 218 -19.90 -8.35 6.94
N LEU A 219 -18.97 -7.43 7.08
CA LEU A 219 -17.71 -7.40 6.32
C LEU A 219 -16.83 -8.63 6.60
N LEU A 220 -16.58 -8.91 7.88
CA LEU A 220 -15.72 -10.02 8.31
C LEU A 220 -16.34 -11.37 7.95
N SER A 221 -17.65 -11.53 8.14
CA SER A 221 -18.34 -12.77 7.77
C SER A 221 -18.28 -13.02 6.26
N ARG A 222 -18.49 -12.00 5.44
CA ARG A 222 -18.32 -12.09 3.97
C ARG A 222 -16.88 -12.44 3.60
N GLY A 223 -15.88 -11.75 4.18
CA GLY A 223 -14.47 -12.02 3.93
C GLY A 223 -14.08 -13.46 4.23
N LEU A 224 -14.44 -13.96 5.42
CA LEU A 224 -14.19 -15.34 5.81
C LEU A 224 -14.94 -16.36 4.95
N ASN A 225 -16.13 -16.04 4.45
CA ASN A 225 -16.92 -16.93 3.60
C ASN A 225 -16.53 -16.89 2.12
N LEU A 226 -15.71 -15.93 1.66
CA LEU A 226 -15.07 -15.98 0.34
C LEU A 226 -14.09 -17.18 0.23
N ASP A 227 -13.54 -17.62 1.36
CA ASP A 227 -12.76 -18.86 1.44
C ASP A 227 -13.19 -19.67 2.66
N SER A 228 -14.08 -20.63 2.42
CA SER A 228 -14.68 -21.45 3.48
C SER A 228 -13.73 -22.46 4.12
N THR A 229 -12.51 -22.60 3.62
CA THR A 229 -11.50 -23.53 4.14
C THR A 229 -10.68 -22.91 5.28
N LEU A 230 -10.61 -21.59 5.36
CA LEU A 230 -9.81 -20.90 6.35
C LEU A 230 -10.37 -21.08 7.77
N ARG A 231 -9.46 -21.27 8.71
CA ARG A 231 -9.73 -21.26 10.15
C ARG A 231 -8.93 -20.12 10.76
N VAL A 232 -9.50 -19.45 11.74
CA VAL A 232 -8.88 -18.29 12.40
C VAL A 232 -9.04 -18.36 13.92
N THR A 233 -8.04 -17.87 14.62
CA THR A 233 -8.11 -17.50 16.02
C THR A 233 -8.55 -16.05 16.13
N LEU A 234 -9.51 -15.76 16.99
CA LEU A 234 -10.00 -14.40 17.30
C LEU A 234 -9.41 -13.96 18.64
N SER A 235 -8.58 -12.92 18.63
CA SER A 235 -7.98 -12.32 19.82
C SER A 235 -8.52 -10.91 20.04
N GLY A 236 -8.72 -10.53 21.30
CA GLY A 236 -9.25 -9.23 21.71
C GLY A 236 -10.18 -9.33 22.92
N ALA A 237 -10.42 -8.22 23.60
CA ALA A 237 -11.24 -8.18 24.81
C ALA A 237 -12.70 -8.67 24.62
N GLN A 238 -13.20 -8.59 23.38
CA GLN A 238 -14.56 -9.00 22.98
C GLN A 238 -14.57 -10.22 22.04
N ASN A 239 -13.53 -11.07 22.07
CA ASN A 239 -13.36 -12.18 21.13
C ASN A 239 -14.56 -13.14 21.11
N ASP A 240 -15.15 -13.48 22.27
CA ASP A 240 -16.33 -14.35 22.35
C ASP A 240 -17.55 -13.71 21.69
N ALA A 241 -17.80 -12.42 21.95
CA ALA A 241 -18.90 -11.69 21.33
C ALA A 241 -18.72 -11.60 19.80
N TRP A 242 -17.48 -11.35 19.32
CA TRP A 242 -17.18 -11.38 17.89
C TRP A 242 -17.40 -12.77 17.29
N ARG A 243 -16.98 -13.83 17.98
CA ARG A 243 -17.20 -15.21 17.56
C ARG A 243 -18.69 -15.52 17.40
N GLU A 244 -19.49 -15.19 18.39
CA GLU A 244 -20.95 -15.39 18.37
C GLU A 244 -21.60 -14.60 17.23
N ALA A 245 -21.22 -13.34 17.05
CA ALA A 245 -21.73 -12.49 15.99
C ALA A 245 -21.40 -13.02 14.59
N LEU A 246 -20.17 -13.49 14.37
CA LEU A 246 -19.75 -14.07 13.08
C LEU A 246 -20.47 -15.40 12.81
N VAL A 247 -20.68 -16.24 13.84
CA VAL A 247 -21.46 -17.48 13.71
C VAL A 247 -22.91 -17.18 13.33
N SER A 248 -23.53 -16.20 13.96
CA SER A 248 -24.91 -15.77 13.64
C SER A 248 -25.05 -15.29 12.19
N LYS A 249 -23.97 -14.78 11.59
CA LYS A 249 -23.89 -14.35 10.17
C LYS A 249 -23.42 -15.45 9.22
N GLY A 250 -23.38 -16.71 9.67
CA GLY A 250 -23.16 -17.88 8.82
C GLY A 250 -21.70 -18.31 8.67
N VAL A 251 -20.78 -17.83 9.51
CA VAL A 251 -19.45 -18.43 9.62
C VAL A 251 -19.55 -19.68 10.48
N ARG A 252 -19.06 -20.83 9.98
CA ARG A 252 -19.10 -22.09 10.74
C ARG A 252 -18.30 -21.99 12.03
N ALA A 253 -18.90 -22.32 13.18
CA ALA A 253 -18.26 -22.22 14.51
C ALA A 253 -16.91 -22.96 14.60
N ALA A 254 -16.78 -24.11 13.91
CA ALA A 254 -15.55 -24.91 13.88
C ALA A 254 -14.36 -24.21 13.17
N ARG A 255 -14.62 -23.08 12.51
CA ARG A 255 -13.58 -22.26 11.85
C ARG A 255 -13.06 -21.13 12.74
N LEU A 256 -13.68 -20.90 13.88
CA LEU A 256 -13.42 -19.78 14.77
C LEU A 256 -12.97 -20.29 16.14
N GLU A 257 -11.73 -20.05 16.50
CA GLU A 257 -11.17 -20.37 17.81
C GLU A 257 -11.02 -19.10 18.66
N ALA A 258 -11.22 -19.22 19.96
CA ALA A 258 -10.98 -18.11 20.89
C ALA A 258 -9.47 -17.99 21.18
N GLY A 259 -8.95 -16.78 21.07
CA GLY A 259 -7.56 -16.45 21.34
C GLY A 259 -7.38 -15.62 22.61
N SER A 260 -6.32 -14.80 22.66
CA SER A 260 -5.99 -13.96 23.79
C SER A 260 -6.98 -12.81 23.98
N VAL A 261 -7.44 -12.58 25.20
CA VAL A 261 -8.26 -11.40 25.56
C VAL A 261 -7.44 -10.13 25.81
N LYS A 262 -6.11 -10.24 25.82
CA LYS A 262 -5.20 -9.11 26.14
C LYS A 262 -4.85 -8.24 24.95
N THR A 263 -5.23 -8.65 23.74
CA THR A 263 -4.97 -7.90 22.51
C THR A 263 -5.87 -6.67 22.44
N SER A 264 -5.33 -5.52 22.12
CA SER A 264 -6.13 -4.31 21.87
C SER A 264 -6.85 -4.43 20.53
N GLY A 265 -8.14 -4.08 20.48
CA GLY A 265 -8.97 -4.22 19.29
C GLY A 265 -9.33 -5.68 19.01
N LEU A 266 -9.51 -6.01 17.74
CA LEU A 266 -9.77 -7.35 17.23
C LEU A 266 -8.64 -7.79 16.30
N THR A 267 -8.06 -8.96 16.57
CA THR A 267 -7.08 -9.61 15.67
C THR A 267 -7.58 -10.97 15.25
N LEU A 268 -7.52 -11.27 13.96
CA LEU A 268 -7.77 -12.59 13.39
C LEU A 268 -6.42 -13.17 12.95
N GLU A 269 -6.07 -14.38 13.40
CA GLU A 269 -4.84 -15.07 13.03
C GLU A 269 -5.19 -16.38 12.31
N LEU A 270 -4.54 -16.66 11.18
CA LEU A 270 -4.72 -17.91 10.45
C LEU A 270 -4.19 -19.09 11.24
N ILE A 271 -5.03 -20.10 11.41
CA ILE A 271 -4.63 -21.41 11.95
C ILE A 271 -4.10 -22.23 10.77
N ARG A 272 -2.82 -22.57 10.83
CA ARG A 272 -2.10 -23.39 9.84
C ARG A 272 -2.26 -24.89 10.13
#